data_57bfe37b2b14e45b1c0b93dde40cba85
#
_entry.id   57bfe37b2b14e45b1c0b93dde40cba85
#
_cell.length_a   1.000
_cell.length_b   1.000
_cell.length_c   1.000
_cell.angle_alpha   90.00
_cell.angle_beta   90.00
_cell.angle_gamma   90.00
#
_symmetry.space_group_name_H-M   'P 1'
#
loop_
_entity.id
_entity.type
_entity.pdbx_description
1 polymer ?
#
loop_
_entity_poly.entity_id
_entity_poly.type
_entity_poly.pdbx_seq_one_letter_code
_entity_poly.pdbx_strand_id
1 'polypeptide(L)' 'MKDLLLCIARSLVEHPDDVTVTEVQGTDELTLELRVNPDDMGKVIGRQGRIIKEVRILMRAVAQRKGRRVSVEVVD' A
#
# COMPACT_ATOMS: atom_id res chain seq x y z
N MET A 1 -8.73 3.26 -5.72
CA MET A 1 -7.32 3.24 -5.26
C MET A 1 -7.05 2.16 -4.23
N LYS A 2 -7.91 2.06 -3.23
CA LYS A 2 -7.80 1.04 -2.17
C LYS A 2 -7.72 -0.37 -2.73
N ASP A 3 -8.57 -0.71 -3.69
CA ASP A 3 -8.65 -2.06 -4.25
C ASP A 3 -7.38 -2.46 -4.98
N LEU A 4 -6.72 -1.51 -5.63
CA LEU A 4 -5.45 -1.78 -6.30
C LEU A 4 -4.36 -2.14 -5.28
N LEU A 5 -4.28 -1.39 -4.20
CA LEU A 5 -3.29 -1.67 -3.16
C LEU A 5 -3.57 -3.01 -2.49
N LEU A 6 -4.85 -3.33 -2.23
CA LEU A 6 -5.23 -4.64 -1.69
C LEU A 6 -4.79 -5.76 -2.62
N CYS A 7 -5.01 -5.61 -3.90
CA CYS A 7 -4.61 -6.62 -4.89
C CYS A 7 -3.10 -6.85 -4.88
N ILE A 8 -2.33 -5.76 -4.89
CA ILE A 8 -0.87 -5.83 -4.87
C ILE A 8 -0.38 -6.51 -3.60
N ALA A 9 -0.86 -6.06 -2.45
CA ALA A 9 -0.40 -6.58 -1.16
C ALA A 9 -0.75 -8.05 -0.99
N ARG A 10 -1.98 -8.44 -1.35
CA ARG A 10 -2.41 -9.84 -1.27
C ARG A 10 -1.59 -10.76 -2.14
N SER A 11 -1.06 -10.24 -3.26
CA SER A 11 -0.21 -11.02 -4.15
C SER A 11 1.18 -11.28 -3.58
N LEU A 12 1.60 -10.47 -2.61
CA LEU A 12 2.95 -10.55 -2.04
C LEU A 12 3.04 -11.40 -0.77
N VAL A 13 1.93 -11.59 -0.07
CA VAL A 13 1.92 -12.16 1.28
C VAL A 13 1.47 -13.60 1.31
N GLU A 14 1.76 -14.28 2.43
CA GLU A 14 1.27 -15.64 2.68
C GLU A 14 -0.07 -15.65 3.40
N HIS A 15 -0.44 -14.54 4.05
CA HIS A 15 -1.69 -14.42 4.80
C HIS A 15 -2.57 -13.32 4.19
N PRO A 16 -3.11 -13.55 2.98
CA PRO A 16 -3.87 -12.50 2.29
C PRO A 16 -5.12 -12.05 3.03
N ASP A 17 -5.72 -12.92 3.86
CA ASP A 17 -6.90 -12.56 4.62
C ASP A 17 -6.62 -11.54 5.72
N ASP A 18 -5.35 -11.39 6.09
CA ASP A 18 -4.94 -10.42 7.12
C ASP A 18 -4.58 -9.05 6.54
N VAL A 19 -4.64 -8.92 5.22
CA VAL A 19 -4.34 -7.65 4.56
C VAL A 19 -5.54 -6.72 4.66
N THR A 20 -5.33 -5.54 5.21
CA THR A 20 -6.36 -4.49 5.26
C THR A 20 -5.76 -3.17 4.79
N VAL A 21 -6.60 -2.34 4.19
CA VAL A 21 -6.23 -0.98 3.79
C VAL A 21 -7.29 -0.04 4.35
N THR A 22 -6.83 0.94 5.12
CA THR A 22 -7.69 1.99 5.65
C THR A 22 -7.41 3.28 4.90
N GLU A 23 -8.46 3.92 4.42
CA GLU A 23 -8.35 5.20 3.72
C GLU A 23 -8.49 6.34 4.73
N VAL A 24 -7.50 7.22 4.75
CA VAL A 24 -7.53 8.42 5.58
C VAL A 24 -7.49 9.63 4.65
N GLN A 25 -8.62 10.32 4.52
CA GLN A 25 -8.74 11.48 3.64
C GLN A 25 -8.20 12.71 4.34
N GLY A 26 -7.14 13.28 3.78
CA GLY A 26 -6.61 14.57 4.22
C GLY A 26 -7.17 15.69 3.37
N THR A 27 -6.68 16.91 3.59
CA THR A 27 -7.11 18.08 2.84
C THR A 27 -6.76 17.99 1.36
N ASP A 28 -5.52 17.62 1.08
CA ASP A 28 -5.00 17.54 -0.30
C ASP A 28 -4.55 16.16 -0.71
N GLU A 29 -4.59 15.20 0.20
CA GLU A 29 -3.99 13.90 -0.04
C GLU A 29 -4.79 12.79 0.64
N LEU A 30 -4.91 11.67 -0.06
CA LEU A 30 -5.48 10.45 0.49
C LEU A 30 -4.32 9.57 0.98
N THR A 31 -4.34 9.16 2.24
CA THR A 31 -3.37 8.23 2.78
C THR A 31 -3.99 6.86 2.87
N LEU A 32 -3.32 5.88 2.30
CA LEU A 32 -3.73 4.47 2.38
C LEU A 32 -2.84 3.78 3.41
N GLU A 33 -3.45 3.38 4.52
CA GLU A 33 -2.75 2.68 5.59
C GLU A 33 -2.88 1.18 5.37
N LEU A 34 -1.77 0.55 5.07
CA LEU A 34 -1.70 -0.87 4.78
C LEU A 34 -1.28 -1.63 6.03
N ARG A 35 -2.06 -2.65 6.39
CA ARG A 35 -1.73 -3.58 7.47
C ARG A 35 -1.69 -4.99 6.92
N VAL A 36 -0.67 -5.74 7.33
CA VAL A 36 -0.50 -7.13 6.97
C VAL A 36 -0.17 -7.93 8.21
N ASN A 37 -0.21 -9.27 8.09
CA ASN A 37 0.26 -10.13 9.17
C ASN A 37 1.72 -9.78 9.47
N PRO A 38 2.12 -9.70 10.76
CA PRO A 38 3.50 -9.38 11.12
C PRO A 38 4.54 -10.25 10.42
N ASP A 39 4.21 -11.52 10.18
CA ASP A 39 5.11 -12.44 9.49
C ASP A 39 5.32 -12.06 8.02
N ASP A 40 4.43 -11.26 7.46
CA ASP A 40 4.48 -10.85 6.06
C ASP A 40 5.08 -9.46 5.84
N MET A 41 5.42 -8.75 6.92
CA MET A 41 5.95 -7.39 6.79
C MET A 41 7.16 -7.33 5.88
N GLY A 42 8.09 -8.27 6.02
CA GLY A 42 9.27 -8.31 5.17
C GLY A 42 8.97 -8.53 3.69
N LYS A 43 7.86 -9.20 3.40
CA LYS A 43 7.44 -9.48 2.02
C LYS A 43 6.86 -8.23 1.34
N VAL A 44 6.29 -7.33 2.12
CA VAL A 44 5.73 -6.08 1.59
C VAL A 44 6.78 -4.98 1.53
N ILE A 45 7.63 -4.92 2.55
CA ILE A 45 8.70 -3.92 2.61
C ILE A 45 9.82 -4.27 1.63
N GLY A 46 10.26 -5.53 1.65
CA GLY A 46 11.36 -6.00 0.85
C GLY A 46 12.71 -5.59 1.40
N ARG A 47 13.77 -6.12 0.78
CA ARG A 47 15.12 -5.83 1.20
C ARG A 47 15.43 -4.35 1.00
N GLN A 48 15.82 -3.66 2.07
CA GLN A 48 16.13 -2.23 2.05
C GLN A 48 14.94 -1.37 1.60
N GLY A 49 13.73 -1.88 1.80
CA GLY A 49 12.51 -1.15 1.44
C GLY A 49 12.22 -1.06 -0.04
N ARG A 50 12.83 -1.92 -0.86
CA ARG A 50 12.67 -1.83 -2.32
C ARG A 50 11.26 -2.13 -2.80
N ILE A 51 10.60 -3.12 -2.21
CA ILE A 51 9.25 -3.50 -2.65
C ILE A 51 8.27 -2.37 -2.35
N ILE A 52 8.27 -1.88 -1.11
CA ILE A 52 7.33 -0.81 -0.74
C ILE A 52 7.61 0.48 -1.53
N LYS A 53 8.87 0.74 -1.86
CA LYS A 53 9.22 1.89 -2.68
C LYS A 53 8.57 1.79 -4.06
N GLU A 54 8.65 0.61 -4.69
CA GLU A 54 8.04 0.39 -5.99
C GLU A 54 6.53 0.46 -5.92
N VAL A 55 5.93 -0.07 -4.86
CA VAL A 55 4.48 0.01 -4.64
C VAL A 55 4.05 1.47 -4.55
N ARG A 56 4.79 2.29 -3.83
CA ARG A 56 4.50 3.72 -3.72
C ARG A 56 4.57 4.44 -5.05
N ILE A 57 5.59 4.11 -5.86
CA ILE A 57 5.74 4.70 -7.19
C ILE A 57 4.54 4.35 -8.07
N LEU A 58 4.16 3.09 -8.07
CA LEU A 58 3.02 2.62 -8.86
C LEU A 58 1.72 3.31 -8.43
N MET A 59 1.47 3.37 -7.12
CA MET A 59 0.25 3.98 -6.61
C MET A 59 0.18 5.46 -6.93
N ARG A 60 1.31 6.17 -6.84
CA ARG A 60 1.37 7.59 -7.21
C ARG A 60 1.08 7.80 -8.69
N ALA A 61 1.63 6.94 -9.54
CA ALA A 61 1.42 7.05 -10.98
C ALA A 61 -0.06 6.88 -11.35
N VAL A 62 -0.72 5.88 -10.75
CA VAL A 62 -2.13 5.64 -10.99
C VAL A 62 -2.97 6.81 -10.46
N ALA A 63 -2.66 7.29 -9.26
CA ALA A 63 -3.37 8.42 -8.65
C ALA A 63 -3.24 9.68 -9.48
N GLN A 64 -2.04 9.94 -10.01
CA GLN A 64 -1.78 11.11 -10.82
C GLN A 64 -2.63 11.12 -12.09
N ARG A 65 -2.85 9.97 -12.69
CA ARG A 65 -3.73 9.86 -13.87
C ARG A 65 -5.17 10.22 -13.53
N LYS A 66 -5.56 10.07 -12.28
CA LYS A 66 -6.91 10.40 -11.79
C LYS A 66 -6.98 11.80 -11.18
N GLY A 67 -5.91 12.58 -11.29
CA GLY A 67 -5.84 13.91 -10.71
C GLY A 67 -5.84 13.90 -9.19
N ARG A 68 -5.30 12.86 -8.56
CA ARG A 68 -5.28 12.70 -7.10
C ARG A 68 -3.87 12.58 -6.57
N ARG A 69 -3.73 12.89 -5.28
CA ARG A 69 -2.51 12.64 -4.52
C ARG A 69 -2.78 11.54 -3.52
N VAL A 70 -1.94 10.52 -3.56
CA VAL A 70 -2.07 9.34 -2.69
C VAL A 70 -0.71 9.03 -2.08
N SER A 71 -0.69 8.73 -0.80
CA SER A 71 0.47 8.17 -0.13
C SER A 71 0.11 6.81 0.46
N VAL A 72 1.12 5.95 0.59
CA VAL A 72 0.95 4.62 1.16
C VAL A 72 1.83 4.51 2.39
N GLU A 73 1.22 4.11 3.51
CA GLU A 73 1.94 3.87 4.75
C GLU A 73 1.71 2.43 5.19
N VAL A 74 2.79 1.76 5.59
CA VAL A 74 2.69 0.43 6.19
C VAL A 74 2.64 0.62 7.69
N VAL A 75 1.59 0.09 8.31
CA VAL A 75 1.34 0.27 9.75
C VAL A 75 1.43 -1.08 10.45
N ASP A 76 1.97 -1.06 11.65
CA ASP A 76 2.08 -2.28 12.47
C ASP A 76 0.75 -2.67 13.12
#